data_2fefe1d27ff1405264f849e469f67bef
#
_entry.id   2fefe1d27ff1405264f849e469f67bef
#
_cell.length_a   1.000
_cell.length_b   1.000
_cell.length_c   1.000
_cell.angle_alpha   90.00
_cell.angle_beta   90.00
_cell.angle_gamma   90.00
#
_symmetry.space_group_name_H-M   'P 1'
#
loop_
_entity.id
_entity.type
_entity.pdbx_description
1 polymer ?
#
loop_
_entity_poly.entity_id
_entity_poly.type
_entity_poly.pdbx_seq_one_letter_code
_entity_poly.pdbx_strand_id
1 'polypeptide(L)'
;LITYGNSTYSNASGTSNRHGVEMKFNSLISDNLYWRNNATFTIAEDGNGTQVTRRPKWTGLTAIDYNKGNWTTTAEYLHTGSHLDIDSSTYATITQPAVGVANFHTNYQVDDKSNIIFSLNNVGDKTYERPDGYAQHGRNILLTYKLNF
;
A
#
# COMPACT_ATOMS: atom_id res chain seq x y z
N LEU A 1 -21.46 6.03 7.81
CA LEU A 1 -21.36 5.36 6.50
C LEU A 1 -22.43 5.91 5.57
N ILE A 2 -22.07 6.15 4.30
CA ILE A 2 -23.01 6.66 3.27
C ILE A 2 -23.29 5.51 2.31
N THR A 3 -24.57 5.31 1.97
CA THR A 3 -25.03 4.35 0.97
C THR A 3 -25.64 5.09 -0.21
N TYR A 4 -25.54 4.50 -1.40
CA TYR A 4 -26.21 4.98 -2.60
C TYR A 4 -27.29 3.99 -3.02
N GLY A 5 -28.51 4.49 -3.18
CA GLY A 5 -29.65 3.71 -3.62
C GLY A 5 -30.79 4.61 -4.11
N ASN A 6 -31.61 4.13 -5.03
CA ASN A 6 -32.70 4.92 -5.63
C ASN A 6 -32.27 6.29 -6.16
N SER A 7 -31.07 6.33 -6.81
CA SER A 7 -30.44 7.55 -7.36
C SER A 7 -30.14 8.64 -6.33
N THR A 8 -30.07 8.31 -5.05
CA THR A 8 -29.75 9.24 -3.96
C THR A 8 -28.71 8.67 -3.01
N TYR A 9 -27.96 9.57 -2.35
CA TYR A 9 -27.08 9.22 -1.26
C TYR A 9 -27.84 9.38 0.07
N SER A 10 -27.72 8.41 0.95
CA SER A 10 -28.29 8.44 2.27
C SER A 10 -27.30 7.95 3.33
N ASN A 11 -27.53 8.33 4.58
CA ASN A 11 -26.79 7.72 5.67
C ASN A 11 -27.22 6.25 5.82
N ALA A 12 -26.24 5.36 5.99
CA ALA A 12 -26.53 3.97 6.31
C ALA A 12 -27.28 3.89 7.65
N SER A 13 -28.24 2.98 7.76
CA SER A 13 -28.91 2.69 9.01
C SER A 13 -27.98 1.99 10.00
N GLY A 14 -28.17 2.23 11.28
CA GLY A 14 -27.40 1.62 12.36
C GLY A 14 -26.05 2.29 12.63
N THR A 15 -25.29 1.71 13.56
CA THR A 15 -23.99 2.20 13.99
C THR A 15 -22.88 1.39 13.33
N SER A 16 -22.02 2.05 12.54
CA SER A 16 -20.83 1.42 12.01
C SER A 16 -19.70 1.48 13.07
N ASN A 17 -19.06 0.34 13.30
CA ASN A 17 -17.97 0.20 14.25
C ASN A 17 -16.63 0.08 13.54
N ARG A 18 -15.62 0.78 14.04
CA ARG A 18 -14.25 0.63 13.57
C ARG A 18 -13.29 0.69 14.74
N HIS A 19 -12.45 -0.33 14.85
CA HIS A 19 -11.39 -0.42 15.85
C HIS A 19 -10.22 -1.22 15.30
N GLY A 20 -9.06 -1.05 15.92
CA GLY A 20 -7.87 -1.72 15.43
C GLY A 20 -6.64 -1.41 16.26
N VAL A 21 -5.52 -1.98 15.83
CA VAL A 21 -4.20 -1.79 16.43
C VAL A 21 -3.21 -1.44 15.34
N GLU A 22 -2.42 -0.41 15.56
CA GLU A 22 -1.26 -0.08 14.74
C GLU A 22 0.02 -0.42 15.50
N MET A 23 0.92 -1.11 14.82
CA MET A 23 2.24 -1.47 15.34
C MET A 23 3.31 -0.85 14.45
N LYS A 24 4.27 -0.19 15.07
CA LYS A 24 5.43 0.37 14.38
C LYS A 24 6.69 -0.09 15.11
N PHE A 25 7.60 -0.69 14.36
CA PHE A 25 8.89 -1.11 14.86
C PHE A 25 9.98 -0.68 13.87
N ASN A 26 10.97 0.02 14.38
CA ASN A 26 12.12 0.47 13.59
C ASN A 26 13.40 0.13 14.34
N SER A 27 14.42 -0.31 13.63
CA SER A 27 15.69 -0.70 14.19
C SER A 27 16.87 -0.26 13.32
N LEU A 28 17.89 0.28 13.92
CA LEU A 28 19.20 0.42 13.31
C LEU A 28 19.90 -0.94 13.36
N ILE A 29 20.16 -1.55 12.20
CA ILE A 29 20.85 -2.84 12.10
C ILE A 29 22.37 -2.62 12.10
N SER A 30 22.82 -1.57 11.42
CA SER A 30 24.22 -1.10 11.42
C SER A 30 24.25 0.39 11.09
N ASP A 31 25.43 1.01 11.13
CA ASP A 31 25.61 2.45 10.84
C ASP A 31 24.98 2.91 9.52
N ASN A 32 24.84 2.00 8.55
CA ASN A 32 24.32 2.31 7.23
C ASN A 32 23.00 1.61 6.92
N LEU A 33 22.47 0.77 7.80
CA LEU A 33 21.34 -0.10 7.51
C LEU A 33 20.24 0.07 8.57
N TYR A 34 19.08 0.51 8.10
CA TYR A 34 17.92 0.77 8.94
C TYR A 34 16.72 -0.06 8.49
N TRP A 35 16.06 -0.73 9.42
CA TRP A 35 14.89 -1.56 9.16
C TRP A 35 13.64 -0.86 9.72
N ARG A 36 12.65 -0.68 8.85
CA ARG A 36 11.35 -0.07 9.19
C ARG A 36 10.23 -1.08 8.98
N ASN A 37 9.33 -1.12 9.96
CA ASN A 37 8.14 -1.95 9.88
C ASN A 37 6.93 -1.19 10.39
N ASN A 38 5.81 -1.37 9.73
CA ASN A 38 4.52 -1.08 10.28
C ASN A 38 3.53 -2.20 9.93
N ALA A 39 2.59 -2.43 10.82
CA ALA A 39 1.47 -3.34 10.57
C ALA A 39 0.23 -2.73 11.22
N THR A 40 -0.88 -2.79 10.51
CA THR A 40 -2.17 -2.33 10.99
C THR A 40 -3.17 -3.48 10.92
N PHE A 41 -3.80 -3.74 12.03
CA PHE A 41 -4.97 -4.59 12.12
C PHE A 41 -6.20 -3.73 12.33
N THR A 42 -7.21 -3.83 11.49
CA THR A 42 -8.45 -3.06 11.58
C THR A 42 -9.67 -3.96 11.39
N ILE A 43 -10.61 -3.85 12.29
CA ILE A 43 -11.97 -4.36 12.10
C ILE A 43 -12.85 -3.17 11.76
N ALA A 44 -13.56 -3.25 10.64
CA ALA A 44 -14.52 -2.24 10.20
C ALA A 44 -15.83 -2.94 9.81
N GLU A 45 -16.89 -2.68 10.54
CA GLU A 45 -18.19 -3.31 10.37
C GLU A 45 -19.28 -2.25 10.19
N ASP A 46 -20.27 -2.58 9.37
CA ASP A 46 -21.48 -1.77 9.20
C ASP A 46 -22.47 -1.98 10.38
N GLY A 47 -23.63 -1.35 10.30
CA GLY A 47 -24.66 -1.45 11.34
C GLY A 47 -25.26 -2.86 11.54
N ASN A 48 -24.97 -3.80 10.62
CA ASN A 48 -25.40 -5.20 10.69
C ASN A 48 -24.28 -6.15 11.13
N GLY A 49 -23.10 -5.61 11.47
CA GLY A 49 -21.92 -6.42 11.81
C GLY A 49 -21.21 -7.03 10.59
N THR A 50 -21.54 -6.59 9.39
CA THR A 50 -20.86 -7.06 8.16
C THR A 50 -19.59 -6.24 7.91
N GLN A 51 -18.51 -6.91 7.53
CA GLN A 51 -17.26 -6.23 7.16
C GLN A 51 -17.52 -5.22 6.03
N VAL A 52 -17.07 -3.99 6.25
CA VAL A 52 -17.15 -2.94 5.23
C VAL A 52 -16.20 -3.31 4.06
N THR A 53 -16.71 -3.18 2.84
CA THR A 53 -15.95 -3.43 1.60
C THR A 53 -14.74 -2.51 1.49
N ARG A 54 -13.70 -2.98 0.80
CA ARG A 54 -12.44 -2.25 0.55
C ARG A 54 -11.70 -1.87 1.83
N ARG A 55 -11.88 -2.67 2.89
CA ARG A 55 -11.21 -2.53 4.18
C ARG A 55 -10.53 -3.84 4.56
N PRO A 56 -9.28 -4.06 4.12
CA PRO A 56 -8.53 -5.22 4.56
C PRO A 56 -8.33 -5.19 6.07
N LYS A 57 -8.44 -6.35 6.72
CA LYS A 57 -8.16 -6.46 8.16
C LYS A 57 -6.69 -6.24 8.47
N TRP A 58 -5.81 -6.67 7.56
CA TRP A 58 -4.37 -6.53 7.73
C TRP A 58 -3.76 -5.72 6.59
N THR A 59 -2.94 -4.75 6.94
CA THR A 59 -2.01 -4.10 6.03
C THR A 59 -0.65 -3.98 6.71
N GLY A 60 0.42 -3.97 5.93
CA GLY A 60 1.75 -3.83 6.48
C GLY A 60 2.77 -3.38 5.46
N LEU A 61 3.87 -2.85 5.98
CA LEU A 61 5.06 -2.50 5.23
C LEU A 61 6.27 -2.96 6.02
N THR A 62 7.20 -3.61 5.35
CA THR A 62 8.58 -3.77 5.84
C THR A 62 9.53 -3.17 4.81
N ALA A 63 10.53 -2.45 5.26
CA ALA A 63 11.52 -1.81 4.40
C ALA A 63 12.90 -1.83 5.03
N ILE A 64 13.90 -2.02 4.18
CA ILE A 64 15.32 -1.85 4.51
C ILE A 64 15.83 -0.62 3.77
N ASP A 65 16.34 0.34 4.53
CA ASP A 65 17.00 1.51 4.00
C ASP A 65 18.52 1.37 4.20
N TYR A 66 19.27 1.54 3.13
CA TYR A 66 20.73 1.54 3.13
C TYR A 66 21.23 2.92 2.72
N ASN A 67 22.04 3.54 3.58
CA ASN A 67 22.62 4.87 3.36
C ASN A 67 24.13 4.82 3.53
N LYS A 68 24.88 5.07 2.44
CA LYS A 68 26.34 5.12 2.50
C LYS A 68 26.90 6.04 1.43
N GLY A 69 27.66 7.04 1.86
CA GLY A 69 28.21 8.04 0.93
C GLY A 69 27.09 8.71 0.14
N ASN A 70 27.19 8.68 -1.17
CA ASN A 70 26.21 9.30 -2.07
C ASN A 70 25.00 8.40 -2.39
N TRP A 71 24.91 7.19 -1.80
CA TRP A 71 23.85 6.23 -2.07
C TRP A 71 22.80 6.23 -0.98
N THR A 72 21.54 6.34 -1.38
CA THR A 72 20.36 6.06 -0.55
C THR A 72 19.52 5.02 -1.27
N THR A 73 19.36 3.84 -0.68
CA THR A 73 18.66 2.72 -1.30
C THR A 73 17.60 2.18 -0.35
N THR A 74 16.41 1.92 -0.86
CA THR A 74 15.29 1.33 -0.13
C THR A 74 14.80 0.09 -0.88
N ALA A 75 14.72 -1.02 -0.19
CA ALA A 75 13.95 -2.18 -0.60
C ALA A 75 12.74 -2.31 0.33
N GLU A 76 11.54 -2.37 -0.23
CA GLU A 76 10.30 -2.43 0.56
C GLU A 76 9.37 -3.53 0.08
N TYR A 77 8.58 -4.04 1.01
CA TYR A 77 7.51 -4.99 0.75
C TYR A 77 6.23 -4.47 1.41
N LEU A 78 5.20 -4.28 0.59
CA LEU A 78 3.88 -3.86 1.04
C LEU A 78 2.95 -5.07 1.01
N HIS A 79 2.21 -5.27 2.09
CA HIS A 79 1.21 -6.31 2.20
C HIS A 79 -0.19 -5.70 2.39
N THR A 80 -1.14 -6.21 1.62
CA THR A 80 -2.57 -5.94 1.81
C THR A 80 -3.28 -7.27 1.96
N GLY A 81 -3.96 -7.46 3.07
CA GLY A 81 -4.74 -8.67 3.35
C GLY A 81 -5.96 -8.80 2.43
N SER A 82 -6.51 -10.01 2.37
CA SER A 82 -7.78 -10.24 1.68
C SER A 82 -8.90 -9.38 2.29
N HIS A 83 -9.84 -8.95 1.45
CA HIS A 83 -10.94 -8.09 1.87
C HIS A 83 -12.13 -8.21 0.92
N LEU A 84 -13.29 -7.80 1.39
CA LEU A 84 -14.48 -7.70 0.55
C LEU A 84 -14.35 -6.53 -0.42
N ASP A 85 -14.80 -6.73 -1.65
CA ASP A 85 -14.95 -5.70 -2.67
C ASP A 85 -16.28 -5.89 -3.41
N ILE A 86 -16.58 -5.02 -4.32
CA ILE A 86 -17.74 -5.08 -5.21
C ILE A 86 -17.24 -5.37 -6.61
N ASP A 87 -17.70 -6.46 -7.21
CA ASP A 87 -17.46 -6.80 -8.61
C ASP A 87 -17.92 -5.66 -9.52
N SER A 88 -17.02 -5.18 -10.36
CA SER A 88 -17.25 -4.00 -11.20
C SER A 88 -18.32 -4.21 -12.30
N SER A 89 -18.63 -5.46 -12.62
CA SER A 89 -19.56 -5.84 -13.69
C SER A 89 -20.93 -6.26 -13.15
N THR A 90 -20.93 -7.07 -12.09
CA THR A 90 -22.16 -7.68 -11.54
C THR A 90 -22.68 -6.99 -10.29
N TYR A 91 -21.87 -6.10 -9.69
CA TYR A 91 -22.13 -5.44 -8.40
C TYR A 91 -22.29 -6.41 -7.22
N ALA A 92 -21.93 -7.68 -7.39
CA ALA A 92 -21.92 -8.66 -6.31
C ALA A 92 -20.75 -8.40 -5.34
N THR A 93 -20.95 -8.75 -4.08
CA THR A 93 -19.85 -8.74 -3.11
C THR A 93 -18.91 -9.92 -3.41
N ILE A 94 -17.66 -9.61 -3.59
CA ILE A 94 -16.58 -10.57 -3.87
C ILE A 94 -15.49 -10.47 -2.81
N THR A 95 -14.59 -11.43 -2.77
CA THR A 95 -13.39 -11.38 -1.94
C THR A 95 -12.17 -11.14 -2.82
N GLN A 96 -11.54 -10.00 -2.67
CA GLN A 96 -10.23 -9.73 -3.23
C GLN A 96 -9.15 -10.51 -2.44
N PRO A 97 -8.28 -11.26 -3.12
CA PRO A 97 -7.21 -11.98 -2.46
C PRO A 97 -6.18 -11.03 -1.83
N ALA A 98 -5.44 -11.56 -0.86
CA ALA A 98 -4.29 -10.85 -0.32
C ALA A 98 -3.21 -10.65 -1.39
N VAL A 99 -2.56 -9.51 -1.36
CA VAL A 99 -1.46 -9.19 -2.28
C VAL A 99 -0.26 -8.64 -1.52
N GLY A 100 0.94 -9.06 -1.97
CA GLY A 100 2.21 -8.50 -1.52
C GLY A 100 3.01 -7.98 -2.71
N VAL A 101 3.47 -6.75 -2.63
CA VAL A 101 4.24 -6.07 -3.67
C VAL A 101 5.58 -5.63 -3.13
N ALA A 102 6.66 -6.01 -3.82
CA ALA A 102 8.01 -5.57 -3.52
C ALA A 102 8.44 -4.46 -4.47
N ASN A 103 9.09 -3.43 -3.93
CA ASN A 103 9.66 -2.33 -4.68
C ASN A 103 11.12 -2.13 -4.28
N PHE A 104 11.89 -1.57 -5.20
CA PHE A 104 13.28 -1.19 -4.98
C PHE A 104 13.53 0.20 -5.54
N HIS A 105 14.10 1.06 -4.73
CA HIS A 105 14.44 2.44 -5.10
C HIS A 105 15.87 2.72 -4.71
N THR A 106 16.63 3.38 -5.58
CA THR A 106 17.96 3.87 -5.23
C THR A 106 18.16 5.27 -5.80
N ASN A 107 18.73 6.12 -4.97
CA ASN A 107 19.12 7.48 -5.32
C ASN A 107 20.65 7.58 -5.20
N TYR A 108 21.29 8.07 -6.24
CA TYR A 108 22.70 8.42 -6.23
C TYR A 108 22.85 9.93 -6.37
N GLN A 109 23.42 10.55 -5.36
CA GLN A 109 23.77 11.97 -5.39
C GLN A 109 25.04 12.15 -6.19
N VAL A 110 24.95 12.73 -7.39
CA VAL A 110 26.10 12.96 -8.30
C VAL A 110 26.94 14.11 -7.75
N ASP A 111 26.29 15.19 -7.36
CA ASP A 111 26.84 16.38 -6.74
C ASP A 111 25.80 17.09 -5.89
N ASP A 112 26.10 18.31 -5.38
CA ASP A 112 25.21 19.07 -4.48
C ASP A 112 23.87 19.47 -5.15
N LYS A 113 23.80 19.44 -6.47
CA LYS A 113 22.65 19.89 -7.25
C LYS A 113 21.95 18.78 -8.01
N SER A 114 22.62 17.64 -8.22
CA SER A 114 22.11 16.61 -9.13
C SER A 114 22.03 15.22 -8.51
N ASN A 115 20.96 14.51 -8.86
CA ASN A 115 20.68 13.16 -8.42
C ASN A 115 20.22 12.29 -9.58
N ILE A 116 20.59 11.02 -9.55
CA ILE A 116 20.05 9.96 -10.40
C ILE A 116 19.21 9.04 -9.52
N ILE A 117 17.94 8.87 -9.88
CA ILE A 117 17.00 8.01 -9.14
C ILE A 117 16.58 6.87 -10.04
N PHE A 118 16.78 5.65 -9.58
CA PHE A 118 16.29 4.44 -10.21
C PHE A 118 15.19 3.83 -9.34
N SER A 119 14.06 3.47 -9.94
CA SER A 119 12.95 2.83 -9.29
C SER A 119 12.52 1.58 -10.05
N LEU A 120 12.45 0.45 -9.38
CA LEU A 120 11.89 -0.80 -9.86
C LEU A 120 10.67 -1.12 -8.99
N ASN A 121 9.49 -0.88 -9.53
CA ASN A 121 8.24 -1.12 -8.83
C ASN A 121 7.65 -2.47 -9.21
N ASN A 122 6.94 -3.09 -8.26
CA ASN A 122 6.33 -4.41 -8.43
C ASN A 122 7.33 -5.44 -8.98
N VAL A 123 8.44 -5.63 -8.27
CA VAL A 123 9.57 -6.51 -8.66
C VAL A 123 9.08 -7.91 -9.05
N GLY A 124 8.08 -8.43 -8.34
CA GLY A 124 7.49 -9.75 -8.54
C GLY A 124 6.50 -9.82 -9.71
N ASP A 125 6.26 -8.73 -10.42
CA ASP A 125 5.28 -8.63 -11.52
C ASP A 125 3.89 -9.17 -11.14
N LYS A 126 3.44 -8.83 -9.94
CA LYS A 126 2.12 -9.25 -9.45
C LYS A 126 1.03 -8.55 -10.22
N THR A 127 0.10 -9.34 -10.78
CA THR A 127 -1.14 -8.83 -11.37
C THR A 127 -2.19 -8.78 -10.28
N TYR A 128 -2.79 -7.62 -10.06
CA TYR A 128 -3.86 -7.40 -9.09
C TYR A 128 -4.68 -6.17 -9.44
N GLU A 129 -5.87 -6.10 -8.91
CA GLU A 129 -6.78 -4.97 -9.07
C GLU A 129 -7.06 -4.31 -7.72
N ARG A 130 -7.29 -2.98 -7.76
CA ARG A 130 -7.59 -2.23 -6.54
C ARG A 130 -8.21 -0.86 -6.86
N PRO A 131 -9.56 -0.73 -6.73
CA PRO A 131 -10.56 -1.76 -6.50
C PRO A 131 -10.75 -2.69 -7.70
N ASP A 132 -11.66 -3.66 -7.60
CA ASP A 132 -12.05 -4.54 -8.71
C ASP A 132 -12.38 -3.76 -9.98
N GLY A 133 -11.93 -4.23 -11.13
CA GLY A 133 -12.00 -3.53 -12.41
C GLY A 133 -10.91 -2.48 -12.65
N TYR A 134 -10.04 -2.20 -11.67
CA TYR A 134 -8.94 -1.24 -11.80
C TYR A 134 -7.59 -1.95 -11.65
N ALA A 135 -7.07 -2.44 -12.78
CA ALA A 135 -5.77 -3.08 -12.84
C ALA A 135 -4.65 -2.15 -12.34
N GLN A 136 -3.81 -2.67 -11.48
CA GLN A 136 -2.62 -1.96 -11.03
C GLN A 136 -1.44 -2.24 -11.97
N HIS A 137 -0.46 -1.34 -11.98
CA HIS A 137 0.72 -1.50 -12.82
C HIS A 137 1.48 -2.79 -12.46
N GLY A 138 1.80 -3.57 -13.48
CA GLY A 138 2.79 -4.63 -13.40
C GLY A 138 4.18 -4.08 -13.09
N ARG A 139 5.20 -4.91 -13.23
CA ARG A 139 6.58 -4.46 -13.04
C ARG A 139 6.90 -3.30 -13.97
N ASN A 140 7.43 -2.23 -13.38
CA ASN A 140 7.83 -1.05 -14.14
C ASN A 140 9.15 -0.49 -13.62
N ILE A 141 9.88 0.13 -14.52
CA ILE A 141 11.18 0.75 -14.26
C ILE A 141 11.07 2.23 -14.58
N LEU A 142 11.58 3.06 -13.68
CA LEU A 142 11.69 4.50 -13.88
C LEU A 142 13.11 4.93 -13.59
N LEU A 143 13.71 5.70 -14.50
CA LEU A 143 14.98 6.37 -14.32
C LEU A 143 14.75 7.88 -14.37
N THR A 144 15.13 8.58 -13.32
CA THR A 144 14.95 10.03 -13.21
C THR A 144 16.29 10.70 -12.96
N TYR A 145 16.61 11.73 -13.73
CA TYR A 145 17.68 12.69 -13.42
C TYR A 145 17.04 13.97 -12.89
N LYS A 146 17.45 14.38 -11.70
CA LYS A 146 16.97 15.60 -11.03
C LYS A 146 18.10 16.60 -10.93
N LEU A 147 17.88 17.82 -11.42
CA LEU A 147 18.81 18.95 -11.32
C LEU A 147 18.12 20.10 -10.57
N ASN A 148 18.78 20.64 -9.55
CA ASN A 148 18.35 21.83 -8.80
C ASN A 148 19.25 23.00 -9.25
N PHE A 149 18.61 24.11 -9.63
CA PHE A 149 19.30 25.33 -10.10
C PHE A 149 19.58 26.30 -8.96
#